data_d2860dee2c1f48039d7dfe7ba00dfa6c
#
_entry.id   d2860dee2c1f48039d7dfe7ba00dfa6c
#
_cell.length_a   1.000
_cell.length_b   1.000
_cell.length_c   1.000
_cell.angle_alpha   90.00
_cell.angle_beta   90.00
_cell.angle_gamma   90.00
#
_symmetry.space_group_name_H-M   'P 1'
#
loop_
_entity.id
_entity.type
_entity.pdbx_description
1 polymer ?
#
loop_
_entity_poly.entity_id
_entity_poly.type
_entity_poly.pdbx_seq_one_letter_code
_entity_poly.pdbx_strand_id
1 'polypeptide(L)'
;MSLFYHAIPPPMPPTYNGKTVMLIDERTQSQAEHTGLFFEAANGTKFIGSQTAGANGDVTNFQIPGNIILYFSGHDVRHIDGRQLQKIGLVPDIYVKPTIEGIRKGKDEVLEKAIEFVE
;
A
#
# COMPACT_ATOMS: atom_id res chain seq x y z
N MET A 1 -22.20 1.72 12.86
CA MET A 1 -21.00 1.60 12.03
C MET A 1 -21.16 0.33 11.22
N SER A 2 -21.12 0.42 9.90
CA SER A 2 -21.22 -0.76 9.02
C SER A 2 -19.81 -1.24 8.69
N LEU A 3 -19.56 -2.54 8.82
CA LEU A 3 -18.32 -3.19 8.44
C LEU A 3 -18.48 -3.81 7.05
N PHE A 4 -17.53 -3.53 6.16
CA PHE A 4 -17.45 -4.15 4.84
C PHE A 4 -16.15 -4.93 4.76
N TYR A 5 -16.23 -6.14 4.22
CA TYR A 5 -15.05 -6.97 3.97
C TYR A 5 -14.91 -7.19 2.47
N HIS A 6 -13.74 -6.89 1.95
CA HIS A 6 -13.37 -7.32 0.61
C HIS A 6 -12.88 -8.76 0.70
N ALA A 7 -13.64 -9.69 0.14
CA ALA A 7 -13.21 -11.08 0.08
C ALA A 7 -12.20 -11.28 -1.04
N ILE A 8 -11.10 -11.94 -0.73
CA ILE A 8 -10.15 -12.41 -1.74
C ILE A 8 -10.72 -13.73 -2.27
N PRO A 9 -10.96 -13.85 -3.59
CA PRO A 9 -11.46 -15.10 -4.16
C PRO A 9 -10.43 -16.23 -3.98
N PRO A 10 -10.89 -17.49 -3.92
CA PRO A 10 -9.97 -18.61 -3.85
C PRO A 10 -9.06 -18.65 -5.09
N PRO A 11 -7.80 -19.08 -4.93
CA PRO A 11 -6.86 -19.12 -6.05
C PRO A 11 -7.33 -20.09 -7.14
N MET A 12 -7.18 -19.69 -8.39
CA MET A 12 -7.41 -20.55 -9.56
C MET A 12 -6.07 -21.05 -10.12
N PRO A 13 -5.91 -22.36 -10.37
CA PRO A 13 -4.70 -22.87 -10.99
C PRO A 13 -4.47 -22.35 -12.43
N PRO A 14 -3.21 -22.14 -12.84
CA PRO A 14 -1.98 -22.28 -12.05
C PRO A 14 -1.79 -21.10 -11.07
N THR A 15 -1.34 -21.41 -9.85
CA THR A 15 -1.07 -20.39 -8.82
C THR A 15 0.43 -20.15 -8.69
N TYR A 16 0.80 -18.88 -8.48
CA TYR A 16 2.18 -18.53 -8.15
C TYR A 16 2.46 -18.84 -6.66
N ASN A 17 3.50 -19.60 -6.40
CA ASN A 17 3.90 -20.02 -5.05
C ASN A 17 5.25 -19.44 -4.60
N GLY A 18 5.81 -18.51 -5.38
CA GLY A 18 7.07 -17.85 -5.04
C GLY A 18 6.87 -16.69 -4.06
N LYS A 19 7.99 -16.14 -3.59
CA LYS A 19 7.98 -14.91 -2.80
C LYS A 19 7.47 -13.75 -3.63
N THR A 20 6.69 -12.87 -3.02
CA THR A 20 6.22 -11.63 -3.63
C THR A 20 6.64 -10.44 -2.79
N VAL A 21 7.01 -9.37 -3.45
CA VAL A 21 7.33 -8.09 -2.82
C VAL A 21 6.59 -6.97 -3.52
N MET A 22 6.28 -5.93 -2.78
CA MET A 22 5.74 -4.69 -3.30
C MET A 22 6.67 -3.55 -2.90
N LEU A 23 7.14 -2.79 -3.89
CA LEU A 23 7.95 -1.61 -3.65
C LEU A 23 7.03 -0.45 -3.29
N ILE A 24 7.32 0.22 -2.20
CA ILE A 24 6.51 1.31 -1.65
C ILE A 24 7.36 2.52 -1.30
N ASP A 25 6.77 3.70 -1.40
CA ASP A 25 7.38 4.95 -0.97
C ASP A 25 6.34 5.92 -0.39
N GLU A 26 6.79 7.08 0.08
CA GLU A 26 5.94 8.11 0.67
C GLU A 26 4.92 8.73 -0.29
N ARG A 27 5.02 8.46 -1.60
CA ARG A 27 4.05 8.89 -2.62
C ARG A 27 2.96 7.84 -2.87
N THR A 28 3.20 6.60 -2.42
CA THR A 28 2.22 5.52 -2.50
C THR A 28 1.01 5.88 -1.64
N GLN A 29 -0.17 5.97 -2.26
CA GLN A 29 -1.39 6.38 -1.56
C GLN A 29 -2.64 5.75 -2.17
N SER A 30 -3.76 5.82 -1.44
CA SER A 30 -5.10 5.47 -1.90
C SER A 30 -5.19 4.06 -2.48
N GLN A 31 -5.57 3.91 -3.76
CA GLN A 31 -5.72 2.61 -4.41
C GLN A 31 -4.42 1.77 -4.39
N ALA A 32 -3.25 2.40 -4.43
CA ALA A 32 -1.99 1.67 -4.34
C ALA A 32 -1.81 1.02 -2.96
N GLU A 33 -2.17 1.72 -1.88
CA GLU A 33 -2.18 1.15 -0.52
C GLU A 33 -3.22 0.03 -0.40
N HIS A 34 -4.40 0.24 -0.99
CA HIS A 34 -5.45 -0.79 -0.99
C HIS A 34 -5.02 -2.07 -1.71
N THR A 35 -4.32 -1.91 -2.84
CA THR A 35 -3.72 -3.03 -3.57
C THR A 35 -2.70 -3.77 -2.69
N GLY A 36 -1.88 -3.03 -1.93
CA GLY A 36 -0.94 -3.63 -0.97
C GLY A 36 -1.64 -4.49 0.08
N LEU A 37 -2.78 -4.04 0.62
CA LEU A 37 -3.57 -4.83 1.57
C LEU A 37 -4.05 -6.15 0.97
N PHE A 38 -4.47 -6.15 -0.31
CA PHE A 38 -4.86 -7.39 -0.98
C PHE A 38 -3.70 -8.36 -1.14
N PHE A 39 -2.53 -7.87 -1.55
CA PHE A 39 -1.35 -8.71 -1.70
C PHE A 39 -0.84 -9.24 -0.35
N GLU A 40 -0.85 -8.42 0.70
CA GLU A 40 -0.51 -8.85 2.07
C GLU A 40 -1.45 -9.96 2.53
N ALA A 41 -2.76 -9.78 2.35
CA ALA A 41 -3.77 -10.74 2.80
C ALA A 41 -3.79 -12.03 1.96
N ALA A 42 -3.48 -11.96 0.66
CA ALA A 42 -3.54 -13.10 -0.24
C ALA A 42 -2.37 -14.08 -0.06
N ASN A 43 -1.15 -13.58 0.10
CA ASN A 43 0.06 -14.40 0.11
C ASN A 43 1.18 -13.91 1.03
N GLY A 44 0.91 -12.93 1.89
CA GLY A 44 1.90 -12.40 2.81
C GLY A 44 3.00 -11.59 2.13
N THR A 45 2.68 -10.93 1.02
CA THR A 45 3.61 -10.04 0.28
C THR A 45 4.34 -9.11 1.22
N LYS A 46 5.66 -9.00 1.03
CA LYS A 46 6.51 -8.12 1.83
C LYS A 46 6.62 -6.73 1.20
N PHE A 47 6.66 -5.72 2.03
CA PHE A 47 6.83 -4.34 1.61
C PHE A 47 8.29 -3.90 1.75
N ILE A 48 8.86 -3.35 0.68
CA ILE A 48 10.24 -2.88 0.65
C ILE A 48 10.24 -1.42 0.18
N GLY A 49 10.94 -0.56 0.90
CA GLY A 49 11.04 0.85 0.58
C GLY A 49 10.85 1.76 1.78
N SER A 50 10.00 2.77 1.68
CA SER A 50 9.62 3.65 2.79
C SER A 50 8.12 3.66 3.01
N GLN A 51 7.71 4.06 4.21
CA GLN A 51 6.32 4.09 4.64
C GLN A 51 5.46 4.94 3.70
N THR A 52 4.27 4.45 3.38
CA THR A 52 3.33 5.12 2.48
C THR A 52 2.60 6.30 3.12
N ALA A 53 1.81 7.01 2.33
CA ALA A 53 1.14 8.24 2.77
C ALA A 53 0.07 8.04 3.86
N GLY A 54 -0.49 6.84 3.99
CA GLY A 54 -1.62 6.59 4.90
C GLY A 54 -2.90 7.31 4.49
N ALA A 55 -3.07 7.53 3.19
CA ALA A 55 -4.18 8.28 2.61
C ALA A 55 -5.09 7.37 1.79
N ASN A 56 -5.81 6.50 2.48
CA ASN A 56 -6.80 5.60 1.90
C ASN A 56 -8.17 5.82 2.59
N GLY A 57 -9.27 5.39 2.00
CA GLY A 57 -10.59 5.42 2.62
C GLY A 57 -11.71 6.03 1.80
N ASP A 58 -11.65 5.88 0.50
CA ASP A 58 -12.61 6.41 -0.49
C ASP A 58 -12.94 7.89 -0.30
N VAL A 59 -12.97 8.60 -1.40
CA VAL A 59 -13.27 10.03 -1.38
C VAL A 59 -14.78 10.20 -1.27
N THR A 60 -15.20 10.76 -0.17
CA THR A 60 -16.57 11.23 0.05
C THR A 60 -16.60 12.75 -0.04
N ASN A 61 -17.69 13.30 -0.54
CA ASN A 61 -17.85 14.74 -0.61
C ASN A 61 -19.27 15.19 -0.24
N PHE A 62 -19.38 16.45 0.16
CA PHE A 62 -20.67 17.15 0.29
C PHE A 62 -20.49 18.64 -0.05
N GLN A 63 -21.57 19.22 -0.49
CA GLN A 63 -21.60 20.64 -0.84
C GLN A 63 -22.21 21.47 0.29
N ILE A 64 -21.58 22.61 0.56
CA ILE A 64 -22.08 23.63 1.49
C ILE A 64 -22.50 24.89 0.73
N PRO A 65 -23.26 25.84 1.37
CA PRO A 65 -23.66 27.10 0.74
C PRO A 65 -22.46 27.84 0.13
N GLY A 66 -22.69 28.46 -1.04
CA GLY A 66 -21.64 29.14 -1.81
C GLY A 66 -20.95 28.25 -2.85
N ASN A 67 -21.53 27.10 -3.19
CA ASN A 67 -20.98 26.14 -4.14
C ASN A 67 -19.59 25.58 -3.76
N ILE A 68 -19.29 25.54 -2.46
CA ILE A 68 -18.05 24.98 -1.95
C ILE A 68 -18.25 23.47 -1.74
N ILE A 69 -17.37 22.67 -2.33
CA ILE A 69 -17.38 21.21 -2.15
C ILE A 69 -16.26 20.84 -1.20
N LEU A 70 -16.61 20.10 -0.16
CA LEU A 70 -15.67 19.53 0.81
C LEU A 70 -15.45 18.05 0.51
N TYR A 71 -14.20 17.62 0.53
CA TYR A 71 -13.77 16.23 0.32
C TYR A 71 -13.11 15.68 1.56
N PHE A 72 -13.36 14.42 1.85
CA PHE A 72 -12.75 13.71 2.97
C PHE A 72 -12.71 12.20 2.71
N SER A 73 -11.88 11.48 3.47
CA SER A 73 -11.90 10.01 3.46
C SER A 73 -13.11 9.49 4.24
N GLY A 74 -14.02 8.79 3.54
CA GLY A 74 -15.31 8.36 4.10
C GLY A 74 -15.26 7.03 4.85
N HIS A 75 -14.22 6.21 4.64
CA HIS A 75 -14.09 4.88 5.22
C HIS A 75 -12.85 4.74 6.09
N ASP A 76 -12.98 3.99 7.19
CA ASP A 76 -11.85 3.53 8.00
C ASP A 76 -11.34 2.19 7.41
N VAL A 77 -10.23 2.27 6.66
CA VAL A 77 -9.61 1.10 6.01
C VAL A 77 -8.59 0.48 6.95
N ARG A 78 -8.63 -0.84 7.07
CA ARG A 78 -7.77 -1.61 7.95
C ARG A 78 -7.17 -2.82 7.26
N HIS A 79 -6.03 -3.27 7.77
CA HIS A 79 -5.47 -4.58 7.45
C HIS A 79 -6.40 -5.71 7.90
N ILE A 80 -6.21 -6.91 7.36
CA ILE A 80 -7.02 -8.09 7.73
C ILE A 80 -6.93 -8.44 9.23
N ASP A 81 -5.81 -8.10 9.87
CA ASP A 81 -5.58 -8.30 11.31
C ASP A 81 -6.13 -7.15 12.19
N GLY A 82 -6.79 -6.17 11.59
CA GLY A 82 -7.40 -5.02 12.27
C GLY A 82 -6.48 -3.82 12.50
N ARG A 83 -5.19 -3.89 12.11
CA ARG A 83 -4.30 -2.72 12.16
C ARG A 83 -4.84 -1.58 11.32
N GLN A 84 -4.74 -0.37 11.83
CA GLN A 84 -5.16 0.84 11.13
C GLN A 84 -4.21 1.16 9.97
N LEU A 85 -4.78 1.49 8.79
CA LEU A 85 -4.03 1.97 7.65
C LEU A 85 -4.01 3.50 7.57
N GLN A 86 -5.18 4.14 7.75
CA GLN A 86 -5.30 5.60 7.63
C GLN A 86 -4.39 6.34 8.59
N LYS A 87 -3.71 7.38 8.10
CA LYS A 87 -2.71 8.21 8.79
C LYS A 87 -1.41 7.46 9.13
N ILE A 88 -1.35 6.15 8.95
CA ILE A 88 -0.16 5.32 9.16
C ILE A 88 0.44 4.90 7.84
N GLY A 89 -0.38 4.35 6.93
CA GLY A 89 0.07 3.76 5.68
C GLY A 89 0.58 2.34 5.83
N LEU A 90 1.07 1.79 4.73
CA LEU A 90 1.80 0.53 4.72
C LEU A 90 3.20 0.79 5.28
N VAL A 91 3.57 0.03 6.30
CA VAL A 91 4.89 0.09 6.92
C VAL A 91 5.78 -0.93 6.22
N PRO A 92 6.97 -0.55 5.72
CA PRO A 92 7.84 -1.50 5.04
C PRO A 92 8.38 -2.56 6.02
N ASP A 93 8.42 -3.82 5.56
CA ASP A 93 9.15 -4.89 6.26
C ASP A 93 10.66 -4.68 6.17
N ILE A 94 11.12 -4.13 5.04
CA ILE A 94 12.52 -3.76 4.82
C ILE A 94 12.59 -2.30 4.39
N TYR A 95 13.15 -1.47 5.25
CA TYR A 95 13.28 -0.05 4.99
C TYR A 95 14.49 0.24 4.10
N VAL A 96 14.24 0.85 2.95
CA VAL A 96 15.26 1.30 2.00
C VAL A 96 14.82 2.62 1.39
N LYS A 97 15.74 3.56 1.26
CA LYS A 97 15.52 4.79 0.47
C LYS A 97 16.61 4.96 -0.56
N PRO A 98 16.29 5.54 -1.73
CA PRO A 98 17.32 5.93 -2.69
C PRO A 98 18.31 6.91 -2.08
N THR A 99 19.58 6.71 -2.33
CA THR A 99 20.62 7.67 -1.96
C THR A 99 20.90 8.65 -3.11
N ILE A 100 21.41 9.83 -2.79
CA ILE A 100 21.83 10.81 -3.81
C ILE A 100 22.89 10.18 -4.72
N GLU A 101 23.79 9.39 -4.17
CA GLU A 101 24.85 8.72 -4.94
C GLU A 101 24.27 7.62 -5.85
N GLY A 102 23.32 6.82 -5.35
CA GLY A 102 22.60 5.80 -6.14
C GLY A 102 21.88 6.44 -7.32
N ILE A 103 21.12 7.51 -7.08
CA ILE A 103 20.40 8.24 -8.14
C ILE A 103 21.39 8.77 -9.21
N ARG A 104 22.50 9.37 -8.78
CA ARG A 104 23.54 9.88 -9.72
C ARG A 104 24.18 8.77 -10.57
N LYS A 105 24.26 7.55 -10.04
CA LYS A 105 24.80 6.38 -10.73
C LYS A 105 23.75 5.58 -11.51
N GLY A 106 22.48 6.02 -11.49
CA GLY A 106 21.37 5.31 -12.14
C GLY A 106 21.02 3.98 -11.47
N LYS A 107 21.29 3.85 -10.16
CA LYS A 107 20.93 2.68 -9.37
C LYS A 107 19.55 2.83 -8.75
N ASP A 108 18.79 1.76 -8.75
CA ASP A 108 17.55 1.62 -7.99
C ASP A 108 17.80 0.71 -6.78
N GLU A 109 18.19 1.32 -5.67
CA GLU A 109 18.56 0.61 -4.44
C GLU A 109 17.36 -0.14 -3.83
N VAL A 110 16.14 0.37 -4.05
CA VAL A 110 14.92 -0.28 -3.59
C VAL A 110 14.66 -1.56 -4.39
N LEU A 111 14.79 -1.48 -5.71
CA LEU A 111 14.66 -2.64 -6.59
C LEU A 111 15.79 -3.67 -6.35
N GLU A 112 17.03 -3.21 -6.21
CA GLU A 112 18.17 -4.10 -5.89
C GLU A 112 17.90 -4.90 -4.61
N LYS A 113 17.37 -4.23 -3.56
CA LYS A 113 17.03 -4.90 -2.30
C LYS A 113 15.86 -5.88 -2.44
N ALA A 114 14.90 -5.57 -3.30
CA ALA A 114 13.79 -6.47 -3.59
C ALA A 114 14.25 -7.75 -4.31
N ILE A 115 15.15 -7.61 -5.27
CA ILE A 115 15.74 -8.76 -5.99
C ILE A 115 16.49 -9.66 -5.00
N GLU A 116 17.36 -9.09 -4.17
CA GLU A 116 18.08 -9.82 -3.10
C GLU A 116 17.12 -10.61 -2.18
N PHE A 117 15.95 -10.05 -1.88
CA PHE A 117 14.98 -10.71 -1.00
C PHE A 117 14.27 -11.89 -1.67
N VAL A 118 13.98 -11.81 -2.97
CA VAL A 118 13.21 -12.87 -3.66
C VAL A 118 14.09 -14.04 -4.12
N GLU A 119 15.37 -13.81 -4.32
CA GLU A 119 16.38 -14.87 -4.57
C GLU A 119 16.56 -15.75 -3.32
#